data_6f8ae90efe40078341e9c900bc977730
#
_entry.id   6f8ae90efe40078341e9c900bc977730
#
_cell.length_a   1.000
_cell.length_b   1.000
_cell.length_c   1.000
_cell.angle_alpha   90.00
_cell.angle_beta   90.00
_cell.angle_gamma   90.00
#
_symmetry.space_group_name_H-M   'P 1'
#
loop_
_entity.id
_entity.type
_entity.pdbx_description
1 polymer ?
#
loop_
_entity_poly.entity_id
_entity_poly.type
_entity_poly.pdbx_seq_one_letter_code
_entity_poly.pdbx_strand_id
1 'polypeptide(L)'
;MPCMNAAVLVTLCTKNSSRLGQPPSSPRQCGYRRERRRKNDRLDARELCVRLSRFLDGHRDELRPIRIPSRAERERRELGRQREFWKRQLRRLENHGRALRIEHEHQTLPGGWAGPRKWKQLSVQCSDFVRGQLEPVVQQIRQCKEHLDRLSEQIEALVAQEKIPHGLGALTVSLLDGEVCDWNRFRHRKAVGSYTGCCPSEHSSGGVQRFGSIDRHGNKQVRVLLVEAVWRLLRWQPNWHARQKYLQKLKHGASLKKKMAVALARQLAIDIWRLRTNRATAAELGWELRSAKAD
;
A
#
# COMPACT_ATOMS: atom_id res chain seq x y z
N MET A 1 23.46 -12.60 16.45
CA MET A 1 22.51 -13.51 17.14
C MET A 1 21.16 -13.48 16.42
N PRO A 2 20.87 -14.36 15.47
CA PRO A 2 19.57 -14.39 14.81
C PRO A 2 18.95 -15.79 14.73
N CYS A 3 19.00 -16.63 15.77
CA CYS A 3 18.45 -17.99 15.68
C CYS A 3 17.47 -18.40 16.80
N MET A 4 17.05 -17.46 17.67
CA MET A 4 16.22 -17.86 18.83
C MET A 4 14.69 -18.02 18.56
N ASN A 5 14.14 -17.45 17.49
CA ASN A 5 12.67 -17.50 17.31
C ASN A 5 12.16 -18.73 16.53
N ALA A 6 13.00 -19.40 15.77
CA ALA A 6 12.59 -20.64 15.07
C ALA A 6 12.55 -21.83 16.03
N ALA A 7 13.45 -21.87 17.03
CA ALA A 7 13.53 -22.95 18.01
C ALA A 7 12.32 -23.01 18.97
N VAL A 8 11.72 -21.87 19.29
CA VAL A 8 10.53 -21.82 20.20
C VAL A 8 9.29 -22.39 19.52
N LEU A 9 9.09 -22.15 18.23
CA LEU A 9 7.97 -22.71 17.46
C LEU A 9 8.13 -24.23 17.23
N VAL A 10 9.34 -24.70 17.02
CA VAL A 10 9.64 -26.14 16.86
C VAL A 10 9.43 -26.89 18.18
N THR A 11 9.79 -26.31 19.33
CA THR A 11 9.64 -26.94 20.66
C THR A 11 8.17 -27.07 21.08
N LEU A 12 7.28 -26.18 20.64
CA LEU A 12 5.84 -26.31 20.88
C LEU A 12 5.17 -27.37 20.00
N CYS A 13 5.67 -27.63 18.78
CA CYS A 13 5.16 -28.69 17.91
C CYS A 13 5.62 -30.08 18.33
N THR A 14 6.85 -30.25 18.82
CA THR A 14 7.40 -31.58 19.16
C THR A 14 6.77 -32.22 20.41
N LYS A 15 6.25 -31.42 21.35
CA LYS A 15 5.56 -31.96 22.55
C LYS A 15 4.19 -32.57 22.27
N ASN A 16 3.60 -32.35 21.08
CA ASN A 16 2.29 -32.89 20.72
C ASN A 16 2.33 -34.00 19.65
N SER A 17 3.51 -34.37 19.13
CA SER A 17 3.63 -35.34 18.06
C SER A 17 3.48 -36.80 18.48
N SER A 18 3.51 -37.10 19.80
CA SER A 18 3.39 -38.47 20.32
C SER A 18 1.96 -39.03 20.36
N ARG A 19 0.94 -38.29 19.85
CA ARG A 19 -0.46 -38.76 19.78
C ARG A 19 -1.08 -38.71 18.38
N LEU A 20 -0.27 -38.64 17.33
CA LEU A 20 -0.80 -38.65 15.96
C LEU A 20 -0.71 -40.06 15.37
N GLY A 21 -1.85 -40.73 15.30
CA GLY A 21 -2.00 -41.98 14.59
C GLY A 21 -1.67 -41.83 13.10
N GLN A 22 -1.26 -42.96 12.48
CA GLN A 22 -0.81 -43.06 11.09
C GLN A 22 -1.80 -42.42 10.09
N PRO A 23 -1.31 -41.78 9.02
CA PRO A 23 -2.18 -41.18 8.01
C PRO A 23 -2.83 -42.29 7.16
N PRO A 24 -4.09 -42.07 6.72
CA PRO A 24 -4.74 -43.03 5.82
C PRO A 24 -4.11 -43.03 4.44
N SER A 25 -3.86 -44.23 3.93
CA SER A 25 -3.36 -44.51 2.58
C SER A 25 -4.41 -44.19 1.53
N SER A 26 -3.96 -43.57 0.43
CA SER A 26 -4.58 -43.29 -0.88
C SER A 26 -5.46 -42.06 -1.07
N PRO A 27 -5.21 -41.29 -2.14
CA PRO A 27 -6.03 -40.15 -2.50
C PRO A 27 -7.20 -40.58 -3.39
N ARG A 28 -8.42 -40.56 -2.86
CA ARG A 28 -9.61 -40.52 -3.73
C ARG A 28 -9.82 -39.08 -4.21
N GLN A 29 -9.78 -38.92 -5.52
CA GLN A 29 -10.27 -37.70 -6.17
C GLN A 29 -11.76 -37.55 -5.86
N CYS A 30 -12.11 -36.63 -5.03
CA CYS A 30 -13.49 -36.25 -4.80
C CYS A 30 -13.59 -34.71 -4.97
N GLY A 31 -14.49 -34.30 -5.86
CA GLY A 31 -14.78 -32.89 -6.14
C GLY A 31 -15.16 -32.12 -4.87
N TYR A 32 -14.25 -31.31 -4.37
CA TYR A 32 -14.46 -30.54 -3.17
C TYR A 32 -15.38 -29.37 -3.46
N ARG A 33 -16.70 -29.52 -3.14
CA ARG A 33 -17.50 -28.38 -2.65
C ARG A 33 -16.82 -27.90 -1.38
N ARG A 34 -16.20 -26.70 -1.42
CA ARG A 34 -15.72 -26.02 -0.23
C ARG A 34 -16.93 -25.64 0.64
N GLU A 35 -17.35 -26.54 1.53
CA GLU A 35 -18.18 -26.15 2.67
C GLU A 35 -17.44 -25.04 3.39
N ARG A 36 -18.17 -23.96 3.76
CA ARG A 36 -17.66 -22.87 4.60
C ARG A 36 -17.35 -23.49 5.97
N ARG A 37 -16.16 -24.05 6.13
CA ARG A 37 -15.68 -24.51 7.45
C ARG A 37 -15.73 -23.33 8.40
N ARG A 38 -16.38 -23.52 9.55
CA ARG A 38 -16.34 -22.55 10.65
C ARG A 38 -14.87 -22.27 10.97
N LYS A 39 -14.50 -20.99 10.95
CA LYS A 39 -13.16 -20.55 11.30
C LYS A 39 -12.87 -20.99 12.73
N ASN A 40 -11.81 -21.78 12.91
CA ASN A 40 -11.42 -22.32 14.21
C ASN A 40 -9.89 -22.33 14.30
N ASP A 41 -9.36 -21.54 15.22
CA ASP A 41 -7.92 -21.36 15.44
C ASP A 41 -7.18 -22.68 15.69
N ARG A 42 -7.83 -23.66 16.33
CA ARG A 42 -7.26 -24.99 16.57
C ARG A 42 -7.06 -25.76 15.26
N LEU A 43 -7.99 -25.69 14.32
CA LEU A 43 -7.88 -26.33 13.00
C LEU A 43 -6.82 -25.62 12.15
N ASP A 44 -6.79 -24.29 12.17
CA ASP A 44 -5.80 -23.49 11.46
C ASP A 44 -4.39 -23.78 12.00
N ALA A 45 -4.21 -23.85 13.33
CA ALA A 45 -2.94 -24.22 13.95
C ALA A 45 -2.48 -25.63 13.55
N ARG A 46 -3.40 -26.60 13.55
CA ARG A 46 -3.10 -27.98 13.14
C ARG A 46 -2.68 -28.05 11.66
N GLU A 47 -3.38 -27.33 10.80
CA GLU A 47 -3.03 -27.26 9.36
C GLU A 47 -1.65 -26.65 9.17
N LEU A 48 -1.32 -25.57 9.89
CA LEU A 48 0.01 -24.96 9.85
C LEU A 48 1.11 -25.91 10.33
N CYS A 49 0.86 -26.69 11.41
CA CYS A 49 1.83 -27.68 11.90
C CYS A 49 2.08 -28.79 10.86
N VAL A 50 1.03 -29.30 10.22
CA VAL A 50 1.16 -30.33 9.16
C VAL A 50 1.94 -29.79 7.97
N ARG A 51 1.63 -28.58 7.51
CA ARG A 51 2.36 -27.93 6.40
C ARG A 51 3.82 -27.65 6.75
N LEU A 52 4.09 -27.24 8.00
CA LEU A 52 5.46 -27.03 8.48
C LEU A 52 6.25 -28.34 8.50
N SER A 53 5.67 -29.43 9.01
CA SER A 53 6.31 -30.74 9.00
C SER A 53 6.69 -31.15 7.57
N ARG A 54 5.74 -31.11 6.64
CA ARG A 54 6.00 -31.45 5.23
C ARG A 54 7.08 -30.55 4.60
N PHE A 55 7.06 -29.25 4.92
CA PHE A 55 8.09 -28.33 4.45
C PHE A 55 9.49 -28.70 4.95
N LEU A 56 9.61 -29.13 6.21
CA LEU A 56 10.87 -29.59 6.81
C LEU A 56 11.31 -30.94 6.19
N ASP A 57 10.37 -31.81 5.84
CA ASP A 57 10.61 -33.10 5.15
C ASP A 57 10.97 -32.91 3.66
N GLY A 58 11.14 -31.67 3.18
CA GLY A 58 11.61 -31.36 1.84
C GLY A 58 10.53 -30.91 0.85
N HIS A 59 9.25 -30.94 1.19
CA HIS A 59 8.14 -30.47 0.35
C HIS A 59 8.04 -28.93 0.37
N ARG A 60 8.98 -28.25 -0.30
CA ARG A 60 9.14 -26.79 -0.25
C ARG A 60 7.96 -25.98 -0.79
N ASP A 61 7.03 -26.61 -1.49
CA ASP A 61 5.81 -25.96 -2.02
C ASP A 61 4.69 -25.80 -0.98
N GLU A 62 4.73 -26.57 0.10
CA GLU A 62 3.71 -26.57 1.17
C GLU A 62 3.69 -25.27 1.97
N LEU A 63 4.83 -24.64 2.19
CA LEU A 63 4.94 -23.36 2.85
C LEU A 63 5.78 -22.38 2.03
N ARG A 64 5.37 -21.13 2.07
CA ARG A 64 6.15 -19.99 1.55
C ARG A 64 6.59 -19.10 2.71
N PRO A 65 7.77 -19.34 3.28
CA PRO A 65 8.27 -18.54 4.39
C PRO A 65 8.31 -17.06 3.99
N ILE A 66 7.79 -16.21 4.86
CA ILE A 66 7.83 -14.76 4.68
C ILE A 66 9.14 -14.26 5.27
N ARG A 67 9.89 -13.47 4.49
CA ARG A 67 11.05 -12.77 5.01
C ARG A 67 10.62 -11.78 6.09
N ILE A 68 11.25 -11.86 7.25
CA ILE A 68 11.06 -10.89 8.32
C ILE A 68 11.84 -9.62 7.94
N PRO A 69 11.20 -8.45 7.86
CA PRO A 69 11.90 -7.21 7.58
C PRO A 69 12.93 -6.90 8.67
N SER A 70 14.07 -6.33 8.29
CA SER A 70 15.09 -5.83 9.22
C SER A 70 14.51 -4.71 10.11
N ARG A 71 15.24 -4.35 11.17
CA ARG A 71 14.86 -3.23 12.04
C ARG A 71 14.73 -1.93 11.24
N ALA A 72 15.70 -1.60 10.42
CA ALA A 72 15.71 -0.39 9.60
C ALA A 72 14.52 -0.34 8.61
N GLU A 73 14.19 -1.48 7.98
CA GLU A 73 13.03 -1.57 7.08
C GLU A 73 11.71 -1.38 7.82
N ARG A 74 11.60 -1.89 9.05
CA ARG A 74 10.40 -1.69 9.90
C ARG A 74 10.28 -0.23 10.32
N GLU A 75 11.38 0.42 10.74
CA GLU A 75 11.41 1.83 11.11
C GLU A 75 11.00 2.72 9.91
N ARG A 76 11.57 2.46 8.73
CA ARG A 76 11.19 3.18 7.50
C ARG A 76 9.70 3.03 7.17
N ARG A 77 9.16 1.83 7.27
CA ARG A 77 7.73 1.57 7.06
C ARG A 77 6.87 2.29 8.10
N GLU A 78 7.31 2.31 9.34
CA GLU A 78 6.57 2.93 10.43
C GLU A 78 6.43 4.44 10.24
N LEU A 79 7.45 5.14 9.76
CA LEU A 79 7.35 6.57 9.42
C LEU A 79 6.20 6.84 8.44
N GLY A 80 6.08 6.03 7.40
CA GLY A 80 4.98 6.14 6.43
C GLY A 80 3.59 5.90 7.05
N ARG A 81 3.49 4.93 7.96
CA ARG A 81 2.25 4.61 8.68
C ARG A 81 1.86 5.69 9.66
N GLN A 82 2.82 6.26 10.38
CA GLN A 82 2.61 7.40 11.27
C GLN A 82 2.11 8.61 10.48
N ARG A 83 2.73 8.90 9.33
CA ARG A 83 2.27 9.98 8.47
C ARG A 83 0.82 9.78 8.00
N GLU A 84 0.45 8.58 7.61
CA GLU A 84 -0.94 8.27 7.19
C GLU A 84 -1.92 8.33 8.38
N PHE A 85 -1.50 7.95 9.57
CA PHE A 85 -2.29 8.12 10.80
C PHE A 85 -2.61 9.61 11.03
N TRP A 86 -1.60 10.49 11.07
CA TRP A 86 -1.79 11.91 11.30
C TRP A 86 -2.60 12.59 10.19
N LYS A 87 -2.41 12.17 8.94
CA LYS A 87 -3.22 12.65 7.80
C LYS A 87 -4.71 12.31 7.97
N ARG A 88 -5.01 11.15 8.53
CA ARG A 88 -6.40 10.77 8.85
C ARG A 88 -6.96 11.57 10.03
N GLN A 89 -6.17 11.82 11.07
CA GLN A 89 -6.59 12.67 12.18
C GLN A 89 -6.86 14.10 11.72
N LEU A 90 -5.97 14.69 10.94
CA LEU A 90 -6.17 16.01 10.35
C LEU A 90 -7.50 16.11 9.60
N ARG A 91 -7.79 15.12 8.74
CA ARG A 91 -9.06 15.10 7.98
C ARG A 91 -10.29 14.98 8.90
N ARG A 92 -10.20 14.20 9.97
CA ARG A 92 -11.28 14.07 10.97
C ARG A 92 -11.54 15.39 11.66
N LEU A 93 -10.50 16.08 12.12
CA LEU A 93 -10.62 17.40 12.78
C LEU A 93 -11.18 18.45 11.83
N GLU A 94 -10.70 18.50 10.59
CA GLU A 94 -11.23 19.43 9.58
C GLU A 94 -12.71 19.17 9.27
N ASN A 95 -13.13 17.91 9.19
CA ASN A 95 -14.53 17.57 8.95
C ASN A 95 -15.40 17.82 10.18
N HIS A 96 -14.89 17.57 11.38
CA HIS A 96 -15.58 17.89 12.63
C HIS A 96 -15.87 19.41 12.74
N GLY A 97 -14.88 20.24 12.47
CA GLY A 97 -15.10 21.68 12.45
C GLY A 97 -16.12 22.15 11.41
N ARG A 98 -16.11 21.53 10.20
CA ARG A 98 -17.14 21.81 9.18
C ARG A 98 -18.53 21.41 9.63
N ALA A 99 -18.67 20.21 10.23
CA ALA A 99 -19.96 19.72 10.72
C ALA A 99 -20.54 20.65 11.79
N LEU A 100 -19.71 21.04 12.76
CA LEU A 100 -20.12 21.94 13.85
C LEU A 100 -20.64 23.29 13.33
N ARG A 101 -19.97 23.91 12.37
CA ARG A 101 -20.44 25.17 11.79
C ARG A 101 -21.70 25.04 10.97
N ILE A 102 -21.86 23.91 10.25
CA ILE A 102 -23.09 23.65 9.49
C ILE A 102 -24.28 23.46 10.45
N GLU A 103 -24.07 22.71 11.54
CA GLU A 103 -25.11 22.42 12.51
C GLU A 103 -25.64 23.66 13.24
N HIS A 104 -24.74 24.56 13.65
CA HIS A 104 -25.11 25.72 14.48
C HIS A 104 -25.32 27.02 13.70
N GLU A 105 -24.71 27.19 12.55
CA GLU A 105 -24.76 28.45 11.79
C GLU A 105 -25.24 28.28 10.34
N HIS A 106 -25.55 27.04 9.92
CA HIS A 106 -25.92 26.69 8.54
C HIS A 106 -24.91 27.16 7.48
N GLN A 107 -23.64 27.31 7.86
CA GLN A 107 -22.55 27.78 7.01
C GLN A 107 -21.45 26.76 6.88
N THR A 108 -20.76 26.76 5.73
CA THR A 108 -19.63 25.85 5.48
C THR A 108 -18.29 26.52 5.76
N LEU A 109 -17.29 25.73 6.13
CA LEU A 109 -15.91 26.17 6.23
C LEU A 109 -15.14 25.82 4.94
N PRO A 110 -14.40 26.78 4.36
CA PRO A 110 -13.65 26.59 3.13
C PRO A 110 -12.44 25.64 3.35
N GLY A 111 -11.82 25.15 2.26
CA GLY A 111 -10.60 24.35 2.35
C GLY A 111 -9.49 25.10 3.07
N GLY A 112 -8.81 24.43 4.02
CA GLY A 112 -7.73 25.02 4.81
C GLY A 112 -8.16 26.12 5.78
N TRP A 113 -9.39 26.09 6.24
CA TRP A 113 -10.03 27.07 7.11
C TRP A 113 -9.29 27.34 8.44
N ALA A 114 -8.62 26.31 8.99
CA ALA A 114 -7.86 26.43 10.24
C ALA A 114 -6.49 27.11 10.08
N GLY A 115 -6.10 27.51 8.86
CA GLY A 115 -4.88 28.28 8.63
C GLY A 115 -4.95 29.68 9.28
N PRO A 116 -3.80 30.24 9.75
CA PRO A 116 -3.79 31.46 10.57
C PRO A 116 -4.57 32.62 9.95
N ARG A 117 -4.33 32.93 8.69
CA ARG A 117 -5.01 34.05 7.98
C ARG A 117 -6.51 33.81 7.84
N LYS A 118 -6.90 32.59 7.40
CA LYS A 118 -8.34 32.28 7.23
C LYS A 118 -9.06 32.20 8.54
N TRP A 119 -8.47 31.59 9.56
CA TRP A 119 -9.09 31.51 10.88
C TRP A 119 -9.34 32.88 11.49
N LYS A 120 -8.39 33.82 11.38
CA LYS A 120 -8.58 35.20 11.86
C LYS A 120 -9.81 35.87 11.24
N GLN A 121 -10.07 35.64 9.94
CA GLN A 121 -11.24 36.20 9.26
C GLN A 121 -12.54 35.48 9.63
N LEU A 122 -12.49 34.13 9.73
CA LEU A 122 -13.65 33.32 10.00
C LEU A 122 -14.12 33.37 11.45
N SER A 123 -13.20 33.49 12.40
CA SER A 123 -13.51 33.56 13.83
C SER A 123 -14.37 34.78 14.21
N VAL A 124 -14.24 35.89 13.48
CA VAL A 124 -15.06 37.10 13.67
C VAL A 124 -16.50 36.90 13.17
N GLN A 125 -16.69 35.99 12.20
CA GLN A 125 -17.99 35.68 11.60
C GLN A 125 -18.76 34.61 12.36
N CYS A 126 -18.09 33.88 13.26
CA CYS A 126 -18.71 32.85 14.08
C CYS A 126 -19.32 33.45 15.35
N SER A 127 -20.43 32.85 15.80
CA SER A 127 -20.97 33.09 17.13
C SER A 127 -19.91 32.76 18.21
N ASP A 128 -20.03 33.38 19.40
CA ASP A 128 -19.10 33.12 20.50
C ASP A 128 -19.06 31.64 20.90
N PHE A 129 -20.20 30.97 20.86
CA PHE A 129 -20.28 29.53 21.12
C PHE A 129 -19.49 28.72 20.10
N VAL A 130 -19.75 28.91 18.80
CA VAL A 130 -19.08 28.18 17.73
C VAL A 130 -17.59 28.47 17.70
N ARG A 131 -17.20 29.74 17.91
CA ARG A 131 -15.79 30.14 18.01
C ARG A 131 -15.08 29.40 19.15
N GLY A 132 -15.70 29.39 20.35
CA GLY A 132 -15.15 28.71 21.51
C GLY A 132 -14.95 27.20 21.30
N GLN A 133 -15.86 26.53 20.56
CA GLN A 133 -15.73 25.12 20.22
C GLN A 133 -14.69 24.86 19.12
N LEU A 134 -14.55 25.78 18.15
CA LEU A 134 -13.61 25.62 17.03
C LEU A 134 -12.16 25.95 17.40
N GLU A 135 -11.92 26.82 18.36
CA GLU A 135 -10.56 27.25 18.76
C GLU A 135 -9.65 26.06 19.16
N PRO A 136 -10.07 25.14 20.05
CA PRO A 136 -9.28 23.94 20.35
C PRO A 136 -9.04 23.05 19.13
N VAL A 137 -10.04 22.92 18.23
CA VAL A 137 -9.93 22.15 17.01
C VAL A 137 -8.88 22.76 16.06
N VAL A 138 -8.84 24.10 15.94
CA VAL A 138 -7.83 24.81 15.15
C VAL A 138 -6.43 24.54 15.68
N GLN A 139 -6.24 24.58 17.00
CA GLN A 139 -4.94 24.29 17.63
C GLN A 139 -4.50 22.84 17.31
N GLN A 140 -5.39 21.86 17.45
CA GLN A 140 -5.10 20.47 17.10
C GLN A 140 -4.78 20.28 15.61
N ILE A 141 -5.48 20.98 14.72
CA ILE A 141 -5.20 20.95 13.28
C ILE A 141 -3.80 21.49 12.99
N ARG A 142 -3.37 22.56 13.64
CA ARG A 142 -2.01 23.15 13.49
C ARG A 142 -0.95 22.17 13.96
N GLN A 143 -1.11 21.59 15.14
CA GLN A 143 -0.20 20.56 15.66
C GLN A 143 -0.11 19.33 14.74
N CYS A 144 -1.24 18.85 14.22
CA CYS A 144 -1.25 17.74 13.24
C CYS A 144 -0.46 18.09 11.97
N LYS A 145 -0.54 19.33 11.47
CA LYS A 145 0.22 19.79 10.30
C LYS A 145 1.71 19.81 10.58
N GLU A 146 2.14 20.36 11.70
CA GLU A 146 3.55 20.38 12.11
C GLU A 146 4.13 18.96 12.23
N HIS A 147 3.35 18.01 12.77
CA HIS A 147 3.76 16.60 12.79
C HIS A 147 3.89 15.99 11.39
N LEU A 148 2.95 16.32 10.50
CA LEU A 148 2.98 15.84 9.12
C LEU A 148 4.16 16.40 8.34
N ASP A 149 4.50 17.65 8.52
CA ASP A 149 5.63 18.31 7.85
C ASP A 149 6.95 17.70 8.32
N ARG A 150 7.17 17.57 9.63
CA ARG A 150 8.34 16.90 10.21
C ARG A 150 8.50 15.45 9.73
N LEU A 151 7.42 14.67 9.71
CA LEU A 151 7.45 13.30 9.19
C LEU A 151 7.75 13.25 7.68
N SER A 152 7.23 14.21 6.92
CA SER A 152 7.49 14.29 5.49
C SER A 152 8.96 14.59 5.21
N GLU A 153 9.55 15.55 5.91
CA GLU A 153 10.99 15.87 5.84
C GLU A 153 11.87 14.66 6.18
N GLN A 154 11.56 13.95 7.28
CA GLN A 154 12.28 12.72 7.65
C GLN A 154 12.21 11.65 6.57
N ILE A 155 11.02 11.43 5.97
CA ILE A 155 10.81 10.43 4.93
C ILE A 155 11.53 10.83 3.64
N GLU A 156 11.53 12.10 3.26
CA GLU A 156 12.20 12.62 2.07
C GLU A 156 13.73 12.55 2.20
N ALA A 157 14.25 12.81 3.40
CA ALA A 157 15.67 12.69 3.69
C ALA A 157 16.24 11.28 3.43
N LEU A 158 15.41 10.22 3.56
CA LEU A 158 15.84 8.84 3.30
C LEU A 158 16.24 8.58 1.84
N VAL A 159 15.76 9.37 0.90
CA VAL A 159 16.04 9.21 -0.54
C VAL A 159 16.69 10.45 -1.17
N ALA A 160 17.14 11.41 -0.34
CA ALA A 160 17.65 12.70 -0.81
C ALA A 160 18.86 12.62 -1.74
N GLN A 161 19.63 11.54 -1.67
CA GLN A 161 20.82 11.29 -2.52
C GLN A 161 20.48 10.44 -3.76
N GLU A 162 19.25 9.95 -3.88
CA GLU A 162 18.88 9.07 -4.97
C GLU A 162 18.49 9.86 -6.22
N LYS A 163 18.76 9.27 -7.40
CA LYS A 163 18.15 9.68 -8.66
C LYS A 163 16.81 8.98 -8.82
N ILE A 164 15.75 9.75 -8.91
CA ILE A 164 14.38 9.26 -9.01
C ILE A 164 13.75 9.69 -10.34
N PRO A 165 12.75 8.96 -10.86
CA PRO A 165 12.03 9.36 -12.06
C PRO A 165 11.38 10.74 -11.90
N HIS A 166 11.61 11.65 -12.85
CA HIS A 166 11.00 12.97 -12.84
C HIS A 166 9.46 12.85 -12.76
N GLY A 167 8.84 13.60 -11.88
CA GLY A 167 7.41 13.51 -11.57
C GLY A 167 7.06 12.51 -10.44
N LEU A 168 8.02 11.71 -9.96
CA LEU A 168 7.90 11.02 -8.67
C LEU A 168 8.61 11.85 -7.61
N GLY A 169 7.88 12.41 -6.66
CA GLY A 169 8.51 13.13 -5.54
C GLY A 169 9.22 12.16 -4.59
N ALA A 170 10.24 12.67 -3.89
CA ALA A 170 11.02 11.92 -2.88
C ALA A 170 10.12 11.19 -1.86
N LEU A 171 9.10 11.88 -1.37
CA LEU A 171 8.12 11.30 -0.45
C LEU A 171 7.44 10.06 -1.02
N THR A 172 6.99 10.10 -2.29
CA THR A 172 6.30 8.96 -2.93
C THR A 172 7.22 7.75 -3.08
N VAL A 173 8.47 7.98 -3.51
CA VAL A 173 9.46 6.92 -3.68
C VAL A 173 9.80 6.28 -2.33
N SER A 174 10.10 7.10 -1.32
CA SER A 174 10.43 6.60 0.02
C SER A 174 9.28 5.81 0.66
N LEU A 175 8.02 6.26 0.49
CA LEU A 175 6.85 5.53 0.98
C LEU A 175 6.66 4.19 0.26
N LEU A 176 6.86 4.14 -1.06
CA LEU A 176 6.79 2.88 -1.83
C LEU A 176 7.86 1.89 -1.38
N ASP A 177 9.10 2.35 -1.23
CA ASP A 177 10.21 1.51 -0.77
C ASP A 177 9.99 1.04 0.67
N GLY A 178 9.45 1.89 1.55
CA GLY A 178 9.09 1.52 2.92
C GLY A 178 8.00 0.44 2.99
N GLU A 179 6.96 0.52 2.16
CA GLU A 179 5.90 -0.50 2.11
C GLU A 179 6.34 -1.81 1.46
N VAL A 180 7.18 -1.75 0.44
CA VAL A 180 7.71 -2.93 -0.24
C VAL A 180 8.83 -3.58 0.58
N CYS A 181 9.67 -2.81 1.26
CA CYS A 181 10.89 -3.16 1.98
C CYS A 181 12.00 -3.69 1.08
N ASP A 182 11.77 -4.78 0.40
CA ASP A 182 12.74 -5.44 -0.46
C ASP A 182 12.10 -5.80 -1.81
N TRP A 183 12.57 -5.15 -2.86
CA TRP A 183 12.11 -5.41 -4.21
C TRP A 183 12.59 -6.75 -4.77
N ASN A 184 13.71 -7.30 -4.28
CA ASN A 184 14.25 -8.58 -4.72
C ASN A 184 13.40 -9.78 -4.26
N ARG A 185 12.51 -9.61 -3.30
CA ARG A 185 11.58 -10.67 -2.86
C ARG A 185 10.62 -11.13 -3.96
N PHE A 186 10.42 -10.31 -4.99
CA PHE A 186 9.54 -10.66 -6.10
C PHE A 186 10.31 -11.44 -7.17
N ARG A 187 9.96 -12.68 -7.38
CA ARG A 187 10.60 -13.57 -8.38
C ARG A 187 10.29 -13.14 -9.82
N HIS A 188 9.09 -12.61 -10.08
CA HIS A 188 8.61 -12.28 -11.41
C HIS A 188 7.55 -11.15 -11.39
N ARG A 189 7.34 -10.51 -12.57
CA ARG A 189 6.42 -9.38 -12.75
C ARG A 189 4.97 -9.63 -12.30
N LYS A 190 4.48 -10.88 -12.39
CA LYS A 190 3.12 -11.22 -11.94
C LYS A 190 2.99 -11.07 -10.41
N ALA A 191 4.01 -11.45 -9.64
CA ALA A 191 4.02 -11.29 -8.19
C ALA A 191 3.98 -9.82 -7.77
N VAL A 192 4.73 -8.94 -8.48
CA VAL A 192 4.66 -7.48 -8.28
C VAL A 192 3.24 -6.96 -8.55
N GLY A 193 2.66 -7.34 -9.68
CA GLY A 193 1.31 -6.93 -10.06
C GLY A 193 0.26 -7.36 -9.02
N SER A 194 0.31 -8.60 -8.55
CA SER A 194 -0.59 -9.11 -7.50
C SER A 194 -0.42 -8.37 -6.18
N TYR A 195 0.82 -8.03 -5.79
CA TYR A 195 1.09 -7.29 -4.57
C TYR A 195 0.41 -5.91 -4.54
N THR A 196 0.23 -5.27 -5.69
CA THR A 196 -0.47 -3.98 -5.78
C THR A 196 -1.99 -4.11 -5.64
N GLY A 197 -2.56 -5.30 -5.89
CA GLY A 197 -4.00 -5.51 -5.99
C GLY A 197 -4.65 -4.77 -7.17
N CYS A 198 -3.86 -4.43 -8.19
CA CYS A 198 -4.33 -3.82 -9.45
C CYS A 198 -4.57 -4.87 -10.55
N CYS A 199 -4.55 -6.16 -10.22
CA CYS A 199 -4.88 -7.23 -11.16
C CYS A 199 -6.41 -7.34 -11.29
N PRO A 200 -6.93 -7.58 -12.50
CA PRO A 200 -8.35 -7.90 -12.64
C PRO A 200 -8.66 -9.23 -11.94
N SER A 201 -9.81 -9.33 -11.32
CA SER A 201 -10.35 -10.62 -10.90
C SER A 201 -10.72 -11.44 -12.14
N GLU A 202 -10.52 -12.74 -12.07
CA GLU A 202 -10.84 -13.67 -13.14
C GLU A 202 -11.96 -14.62 -12.69
N HIS A 203 -12.98 -14.73 -13.51
CA HIS A 203 -14.13 -15.62 -13.31
C HIS A 203 -14.33 -16.51 -14.54
N SER A 204 -13.21 -17.07 -15.03
CA SER A 204 -13.20 -17.89 -16.24
C SER A 204 -13.71 -19.30 -15.94
N SER A 205 -14.59 -19.81 -16.81
CA SER A 205 -15.08 -21.20 -16.79
C SER A 205 -15.39 -21.67 -18.21
N GLY A 206 -15.22 -22.95 -18.48
CA GLY A 206 -15.61 -23.54 -19.76
C GLY A 206 -14.91 -22.94 -21.00
N GLY A 207 -13.64 -22.53 -20.89
CA GLY A 207 -12.87 -21.93 -21.98
C GLY A 207 -13.16 -20.45 -22.25
N VAL A 208 -14.14 -19.84 -21.56
CA VAL A 208 -14.48 -18.41 -21.70
C VAL A 208 -13.79 -17.62 -20.61
N GLN A 209 -12.89 -16.69 -21.01
CA GLN A 209 -12.22 -15.76 -20.09
C GLN A 209 -13.11 -14.57 -19.75
N ARG A 210 -13.41 -14.40 -18.47
CA ARG A 210 -14.19 -13.25 -17.95
C ARG A 210 -13.37 -12.51 -16.89
N PHE A 211 -12.99 -11.27 -17.23
CA PHE A 211 -12.27 -10.40 -16.29
C PHE A 211 -13.26 -9.44 -15.62
N GLY A 212 -13.20 -9.39 -14.29
CA GLY A 212 -13.98 -8.47 -13.47
C GLY A 212 -13.23 -7.19 -13.13
N SER A 213 -13.64 -6.55 -12.05
CA SER A 213 -12.92 -5.40 -11.46
C SER A 213 -11.57 -5.84 -10.89
N ILE A 214 -10.76 -4.89 -10.43
CA ILE A 214 -9.51 -5.21 -9.72
C ILE A 214 -9.81 -5.96 -8.42
N ASP A 215 -8.97 -6.95 -8.08
CA ASP A 215 -9.20 -7.83 -6.95
C ASP A 215 -9.06 -7.15 -5.58
N ARG A 216 -8.27 -6.07 -5.48
CA ARG A 216 -7.99 -5.27 -4.27
C ARG A 216 -7.35 -6.00 -3.11
N HIS A 217 -6.99 -7.27 -3.23
CA HIS A 217 -6.37 -8.08 -2.16
C HIS A 217 -4.91 -7.71 -1.87
N GLY A 218 -4.28 -6.89 -2.72
CA GLY A 218 -2.91 -6.41 -2.52
C GLY A 218 -2.80 -5.26 -1.50
N ASN A 219 -1.58 -4.71 -1.39
CA ASN A 219 -1.29 -3.60 -0.49
C ASN A 219 -2.03 -2.33 -0.92
N LYS A 220 -2.98 -1.88 -0.07
CA LYS A 220 -3.80 -0.69 -0.33
C LYS A 220 -2.97 0.59 -0.41
N GLN A 221 -1.96 0.74 0.46
CA GLN A 221 -1.09 1.94 0.50
C GLN A 221 -0.32 2.06 -0.81
N VAL A 222 0.35 0.98 -1.23
CA VAL A 222 1.09 0.94 -2.49
C VAL A 222 0.18 1.25 -3.67
N ARG A 223 -1.03 0.70 -3.72
CA ARG A 223 -1.98 0.96 -4.80
C ARG A 223 -2.36 2.44 -4.90
N VAL A 224 -2.66 3.09 -3.78
CA VAL A 224 -3.02 4.53 -3.75
C VAL A 224 -1.84 5.36 -4.25
N LEU A 225 -0.63 5.13 -3.72
CA LEU A 225 0.57 5.86 -4.14
C LEU A 225 0.86 5.71 -5.63
N LEU A 226 0.73 4.48 -6.16
CA LEU A 226 0.96 4.22 -7.59
C LEU A 226 -0.07 4.90 -8.49
N VAL A 227 -1.35 4.88 -8.12
CA VAL A 227 -2.40 5.55 -8.91
C VAL A 227 -2.20 7.05 -8.94
N GLU A 228 -1.86 7.68 -7.81
CA GLU A 228 -1.54 9.11 -7.75
C GLU A 228 -0.26 9.43 -8.54
N ALA A 229 0.76 8.59 -8.45
CA ALA A 229 2.01 8.74 -9.18
C ALA A 229 1.82 8.69 -10.70
N VAL A 230 0.94 7.81 -11.20
CA VAL A 230 0.64 7.70 -12.65
C VAL A 230 0.22 9.03 -13.25
N TRP A 231 -0.66 9.79 -12.58
CA TRP A 231 -1.12 11.08 -13.12
C TRP A 231 0.02 12.09 -13.28
N ARG A 232 0.98 12.07 -12.35
CA ARG A 232 2.20 12.91 -12.44
C ARG A 232 3.12 12.42 -13.56
N LEU A 233 3.37 11.11 -13.64
CA LEU A 233 4.22 10.54 -14.68
C LEU A 233 3.65 10.72 -16.10
N LEU A 234 2.34 10.66 -16.27
CA LEU A 234 1.70 10.97 -17.55
C LEU A 234 1.98 12.40 -18.01
N ARG A 235 2.21 13.34 -17.10
CA ARG A 235 2.58 14.72 -17.39
C ARG A 235 4.10 14.88 -17.64
N TRP A 236 4.93 14.28 -16.76
CA TRP A 236 6.35 14.57 -16.69
C TRP A 236 7.25 13.56 -17.42
N GLN A 237 6.72 12.40 -17.81
CA GLN A 237 7.45 11.35 -18.53
C GLN A 237 6.82 11.06 -19.91
N PRO A 238 6.98 11.95 -20.90
CA PRO A 238 6.36 11.78 -22.20
C PRO A 238 6.86 10.52 -22.92
N ASN A 239 8.11 10.15 -22.70
CA ASN A 239 8.79 9.02 -23.35
C ASN A 239 8.59 7.68 -22.60
N TRP A 240 7.88 7.66 -21.48
CA TRP A 240 7.62 6.41 -20.78
C TRP A 240 6.89 5.40 -21.68
N HIS A 241 7.49 4.25 -21.93
CA HIS A 241 6.99 3.26 -22.88
C HIS A 241 5.57 2.80 -22.57
N ALA A 242 5.22 2.64 -21.29
CA ALA A 242 3.85 2.29 -20.91
C ALA A 242 2.85 3.40 -21.24
N ARG A 243 3.23 4.69 -21.08
CA ARG A 243 2.39 5.82 -21.49
C ARG A 243 2.13 5.79 -23.01
N GLN A 244 3.16 5.60 -23.81
CA GLN A 244 3.01 5.54 -25.27
C GLN A 244 2.08 4.43 -25.73
N LYS A 245 2.24 3.23 -25.17
CA LYS A 245 1.38 2.08 -25.46
C LYS A 245 -0.10 2.34 -25.17
N TYR A 246 -0.42 3.16 -24.18
CA TYR A 246 -1.79 3.42 -23.76
C TYR A 246 -2.35 4.77 -24.21
N LEU A 247 -1.56 5.62 -24.83
CA LEU A 247 -1.98 6.96 -25.30
C LEU A 247 -3.22 6.92 -26.20
N GLN A 248 -3.25 6.01 -27.16
CA GLN A 248 -4.39 5.84 -28.07
C GLN A 248 -5.68 5.52 -27.32
N LYS A 249 -5.60 4.69 -26.26
CA LYS A 249 -6.74 4.30 -25.44
C LYS A 249 -7.22 5.41 -24.50
N LEU A 250 -6.35 6.36 -24.11
CA LEU A 250 -6.70 7.48 -23.24
C LEU A 250 -7.63 8.51 -23.92
N LYS A 251 -7.73 8.49 -25.25
CA LYS A 251 -8.60 9.40 -26.01
C LYS A 251 -10.09 9.06 -25.92
N HIS A 252 -10.46 7.87 -25.45
CA HIS A 252 -11.82 7.30 -25.56
C HIS A 252 -12.73 7.49 -24.33
N GLY A 253 -12.64 8.61 -23.59
CA GLY A 253 -13.63 8.97 -22.57
C GLY A 253 -13.18 8.84 -21.10
N ALA A 254 -13.92 9.49 -20.19
CA ALA A 254 -13.54 9.65 -18.77
C ALA A 254 -13.52 8.34 -17.96
N SER A 255 -14.46 7.41 -18.23
CA SER A 255 -14.51 6.10 -17.56
C SER A 255 -13.28 5.25 -17.92
N LEU A 256 -12.86 5.31 -19.18
CA LEU A 256 -11.69 4.58 -19.66
C LEU A 256 -10.39 5.17 -19.06
N LYS A 257 -10.31 6.48 -18.85
CA LYS A 257 -9.16 7.14 -18.19
C LYS A 257 -8.87 6.56 -16.80
N LYS A 258 -9.89 6.36 -15.96
CA LYS A 258 -9.73 5.75 -14.62
C LYS A 258 -9.25 4.30 -14.69
N LYS A 259 -9.81 3.49 -15.58
CA LYS A 259 -9.38 2.10 -15.80
C LYS A 259 -7.93 2.04 -16.30
N MET A 260 -7.56 2.94 -17.20
CA MET A 260 -6.20 3.05 -17.73
C MET A 260 -5.19 3.49 -16.66
N ALA A 261 -5.56 4.44 -15.77
CA ALA A 261 -4.69 4.83 -14.66
C ALA A 261 -4.35 3.65 -13.75
N VAL A 262 -5.31 2.77 -13.47
CA VAL A 262 -5.08 1.55 -12.67
C VAL A 262 -4.20 0.54 -13.42
N ALA A 263 -4.40 0.36 -14.72
CA ALA A 263 -3.54 -0.50 -15.54
C ALA A 263 -2.08 0.02 -15.59
N LEU A 264 -1.93 1.34 -15.74
CA LEU A 264 -0.63 2.01 -15.69
C LEU A 264 0.00 1.94 -14.29
N ALA A 265 -0.80 2.01 -13.21
CA ALA A 265 -0.30 1.85 -11.85
C ALA A 265 0.32 0.47 -11.62
N ARG A 266 -0.30 -0.59 -12.16
CA ARG A 266 0.29 -1.93 -12.16
C ARG A 266 1.59 -1.97 -12.96
N GLN A 267 1.61 -1.38 -14.14
CA GLN A 267 2.82 -1.33 -14.97
C GLN A 267 3.92 -0.51 -14.30
N LEU A 268 3.59 0.63 -13.70
CA LEU A 268 4.52 1.46 -12.94
C LEU A 268 5.20 0.67 -11.81
N ALA A 269 4.45 -0.13 -11.05
CA ALA A 269 5.04 -0.99 -10.02
C ALA A 269 6.05 -1.97 -10.61
N ILE A 270 5.75 -2.56 -11.78
CA ILE A 270 6.65 -3.48 -12.48
C ILE A 270 7.91 -2.74 -12.97
N ASP A 271 7.77 -1.53 -13.50
CA ASP A 271 8.89 -0.75 -14.01
C ASP A 271 9.79 -0.26 -12.87
N ILE A 272 9.21 0.19 -11.73
CA ILE A 272 9.98 0.50 -10.52
C ILE A 272 10.73 -0.75 -10.02
N TRP A 273 10.08 -1.91 -9.96
CA TRP A 273 10.72 -3.16 -9.59
C TRP A 273 11.89 -3.51 -10.52
N ARG A 274 11.72 -3.38 -11.84
CA ARG A 274 12.80 -3.63 -12.80
C ARG A 274 13.99 -2.68 -12.57
N LEU A 275 13.72 -1.40 -12.32
CA LEU A 275 14.74 -0.41 -12.02
C LEU A 275 15.46 -0.73 -10.71
N ARG A 276 14.70 -1.00 -9.61
CA ARG A 276 15.26 -1.29 -8.28
C ARG A 276 16.02 -2.61 -8.19
N THR A 277 15.76 -3.54 -9.08
CA THR A 277 16.46 -4.84 -9.16
C THR A 277 17.48 -4.91 -10.29
N ASN A 278 17.83 -3.78 -10.91
CA ASN A 278 18.78 -3.68 -12.03
C ASN A 278 18.41 -4.57 -13.24
N ARG A 279 17.12 -4.83 -13.45
CA ARG A 279 16.59 -5.61 -14.58
C ARG A 279 16.25 -4.74 -15.79
N ALA A 280 16.25 -3.42 -15.63
CA ALA A 280 16.15 -2.43 -16.67
C ALA A 280 16.77 -1.13 -16.20
N THR A 281 17.32 -0.40 -17.14
CA THR A 281 17.79 0.97 -16.96
C THR A 281 16.64 1.96 -17.11
N ALA A 282 16.83 3.18 -16.62
CA ALA A 282 15.85 4.25 -16.81
C ALA A 282 15.64 4.57 -18.32
N ALA A 283 16.70 4.54 -19.11
CA ALA A 283 16.63 4.76 -20.55
C ALA A 283 15.77 3.72 -21.27
N GLU A 284 15.92 2.43 -20.93
CA GLU A 284 15.09 1.34 -21.47
C GLU A 284 13.61 1.44 -21.05
N LEU A 285 13.29 2.18 -20.00
CA LEU A 285 11.91 2.46 -19.60
C LEU A 285 11.37 3.74 -20.24
N GLY A 286 12.24 4.53 -20.87
CA GLY A 286 11.94 5.86 -21.38
C GLY A 286 11.75 6.89 -20.27
N TRP A 287 12.51 6.74 -19.16
CA TRP A 287 12.43 7.63 -18.00
C TRP A 287 13.61 8.58 -17.90
N GLU A 288 13.30 9.84 -17.64
CA GLU A 288 14.25 10.84 -17.20
C GLU A 288 14.36 10.82 -15.67
N LEU A 289 15.59 10.70 -15.17
CA LEU A 289 15.86 10.75 -13.73
C LEU A 289 16.31 12.15 -13.33
N ARG A 290 15.87 12.59 -12.14
CA ARG A 290 16.32 13.82 -11.49
C ARG A 290 16.79 13.52 -10.08
N SER A 291 17.58 14.44 -9.50
CA SER A 291 17.92 14.38 -8.08
C SER A 291 16.65 14.53 -7.24
N ALA A 292 16.52 13.77 -6.17
CA ALA A 292 15.38 13.86 -5.25
C ALA A 292 15.28 15.23 -4.54
N LYS A 293 16.38 16.00 -4.51
CA LYS A 293 16.44 17.37 -3.93
C LYS A 293 16.09 18.49 -4.92
N ALA A 294 15.83 18.18 -6.19
CA ALA A 294 15.71 19.19 -7.25
C ALA A 294 14.26 19.68 -7.49
N ASP A 295 13.33 19.35 -6.62
CA ASP A 295 11.97 19.90 -6.56
C ASP A 295 11.86 20.77 -5.30
#